data_238ea0de6f3b94eaafcb6ddf59927573
#
_entry.id   238ea0de6f3b94eaafcb6ddf59927573
#
_cell.length_a   1.000
_cell.length_b   1.000
_cell.length_c   1.000
_cell.angle_alpha   90.00
_cell.angle_beta   90.00
_cell.angle_gamma   90.00
#
_symmetry.space_group_name_H-M   'P 1'
#
loop_
_entity.id
_entity.type
_entity.pdbx_description
1 polymer ?
#
loop_
_entity_poly.entity_id
_entity_poly.type
_entity_poly.pdbx_seq_one_letter_code
_entity_poly.pdbx_strand_id
1 'polypeptide(L)'
;GLPVIRVKVDRDRGARYGISVGDVLDTVEAARAGKVVGTVFEGQQRFALVVRFDDDAARTLDALANIPVAAPGGASIPLGQLATIGMDTGPAQISREAVRRRIVVELNVRGRDVASFVSEAQERIVREVTLPAGYYIRWGGQFENLQAASRRLAVVVPLALALIFVMLYFTFGSLKPAALIYLNVPFAATGGVVALLLRGLPFSISAGVGFIALFGVAVLNGVVLMTQIRDLEEKTDLGALDVLRKACALRMRPVLMTALVASLGFVPMALATGSGAEVQRPLATVVIGGLVTSTALTLFVLPTVYSLFRRPPAANDRRSEDAAG
;
A
#
# COMPACT_ATOMS: atom_id res chain seq x y z
N GLY A 1 -17.36 27.78 -6.48
CA GLY A 1 -17.94 27.41 -7.79
C GLY A 1 -17.30 28.20 -8.92
N LEU A 2 -17.53 27.74 -10.13
CA LEU A 2 -17.11 28.46 -11.32
C LEU A 2 -18.26 29.33 -11.84
N PRO A 3 -18.01 30.50 -12.48
CA PRO A 3 -19.01 31.25 -13.15
C PRO A 3 -19.60 30.44 -14.31
N VAL A 4 -20.90 30.27 -14.33
CA VAL A 4 -21.65 29.57 -15.37
C VAL A 4 -22.70 30.46 -15.96
N ILE A 5 -22.93 30.37 -17.26
CA ILE A 5 -24.07 31.03 -17.91
C ILE A 5 -25.28 30.11 -17.70
N ARG A 6 -26.30 30.63 -17.04
CA ARG A 6 -27.56 29.93 -16.83
C ARG A 6 -28.61 30.46 -17.81
N VAL A 7 -29.13 29.55 -18.63
CA VAL A 7 -30.22 29.84 -19.56
C VAL A 7 -31.45 29.12 -19.02
N LYS A 8 -32.42 29.85 -18.52
CA LYS A 8 -33.69 29.32 -18.01
C LYS A 8 -34.77 29.54 -19.04
N VAL A 9 -35.16 28.50 -19.77
CA VAL A 9 -36.19 28.57 -20.79
C VAL A 9 -37.58 28.77 -20.15
N ASP A 10 -38.33 29.75 -20.67
CA ASP A 10 -39.71 30.01 -20.31
C ASP A 10 -40.64 29.23 -21.26
N ARG A 11 -41.26 28.17 -20.74
CA ARG A 11 -42.13 27.30 -21.52
C ARG A 11 -43.36 27.97 -22.08
N ASP A 12 -43.93 28.91 -21.33
CA ASP A 12 -45.17 29.61 -21.71
C ASP A 12 -44.90 30.62 -22.85
N ARG A 13 -43.73 31.23 -22.80
CA ARG A 13 -43.29 32.12 -23.91
C ARG A 13 -42.97 31.29 -25.14
N GLY A 14 -42.27 30.15 -25.03
CA GLY A 14 -42.00 29.26 -26.13
C GLY A 14 -43.28 28.76 -26.81
N ALA A 15 -44.26 28.34 -26.02
CA ALA A 15 -45.55 27.84 -26.52
C ALA A 15 -46.31 28.85 -27.39
N ARG A 16 -46.22 30.14 -27.09
CA ARG A 16 -46.86 31.19 -27.92
C ARG A 16 -46.38 31.24 -29.34
N TYR A 17 -45.12 30.84 -29.55
CA TYR A 17 -44.47 30.84 -30.85
C TYR A 17 -44.35 29.42 -31.45
N GLY A 18 -44.90 28.42 -30.77
CA GLY A 18 -44.77 27.02 -31.15
C GLY A 18 -43.37 26.45 -31.03
N ILE A 19 -42.48 27.10 -30.27
CA ILE A 19 -41.08 26.71 -30.11
C ILE A 19 -41.00 25.76 -28.92
N SER A 20 -40.40 24.59 -29.11
CA SER A 20 -40.15 23.63 -28.05
C SER A 20 -38.91 24.00 -27.21
N VAL A 21 -38.83 23.49 -25.97
CA VAL A 21 -37.62 23.65 -25.14
C VAL A 21 -36.41 23.03 -25.83
N GLY A 22 -36.60 21.93 -26.57
CA GLY A 22 -35.54 21.29 -27.36
C GLY A 22 -34.91 22.22 -28.37
N ASP A 23 -35.74 22.93 -29.19
CA ASP A 23 -35.25 23.87 -30.20
C ASP A 23 -34.42 25.01 -29.61
N VAL A 24 -34.85 25.50 -28.45
CA VAL A 24 -34.11 26.52 -27.68
C VAL A 24 -32.76 25.98 -27.22
N LEU A 25 -32.74 24.78 -26.63
CA LEU A 25 -31.49 24.17 -26.11
C LEU A 25 -30.55 23.82 -27.27
N ASP A 26 -31.06 23.33 -28.38
CA ASP A 26 -30.27 23.06 -29.60
C ASP A 26 -29.60 24.32 -30.15
N THR A 27 -30.32 25.44 -30.13
CA THR A 27 -29.76 26.75 -30.53
C THR A 27 -28.66 27.21 -29.56
N VAL A 28 -28.85 27.04 -28.26
CA VAL A 28 -27.85 27.37 -27.24
C VAL A 28 -26.62 26.50 -27.38
N GLU A 29 -26.79 25.18 -27.63
CA GLU A 29 -25.69 24.25 -27.87
C GLU A 29 -24.88 24.65 -29.08
N ALA A 30 -25.56 24.90 -30.21
CA ALA A 30 -24.92 25.37 -31.45
C ALA A 30 -24.18 26.69 -31.27
N ALA A 31 -24.70 27.60 -30.41
CA ALA A 31 -24.10 28.89 -30.14
C ALA A 31 -22.83 28.82 -29.31
N ARG A 32 -22.73 27.88 -28.37
CA ARG A 32 -21.64 27.84 -27.40
C ARG A 32 -20.63 26.73 -27.63
N ALA A 33 -21.09 25.52 -27.89
CA ALA A 33 -20.25 24.33 -28.00
C ALA A 33 -20.14 23.81 -29.43
N GLY A 34 -21.10 24.15 -30.27
CA GLY A 34 -21.35 23.53 -31.58
C GLY A 34 -22.15 22.24 -31.42
N LYS A 35 -23.12 22.04 -32.27
CA LYS A 35 -23.98 20.87 -32.32
C LYS A 35 -23.50 19.87 -33.36
N VAL A 36 -23.26 18.64 -32.95
CA VAL A 36 -22.95 17.55 -33.88
C VAL A 36 -24.23 17.17 -34.66
N VAL A 37 -24.26 17.39 -35.94
CA VAL A 37 -25.43 17.13 -36.82
C VAL A 37 -25.25 15.89 -37.67
N GLY A 38 -24.04 15.34 -37.76
CA GLY A 38 -23.76 14.14 -38.55
C GLY A 38 -22.32 13.67 -38.41
N THR A 39 -21.99 12.65 -39.19
CA THR A 39 -20.63 12.10 -39.26
C THR A 39 -20.24 11.94 -40.71
N VAL A 40 -19.09 12.42 -41.12
CA VAL A 40 -18.48 12.24 -42.43
C VAL A 40 -17.49 11.09 -42.35
N PHE A 41 -17.52 10.18 -43.29
CA PHE A 41 -16.60 9.06 -43.41
C PHE A 41 -15.61 9.31 -44.54
N GLU A 42 -14.33 9.28 -44.21
CA GLU A 42 -13.23 9.30 -45.18
C GLU A 42 -12.43 8.00 -45.04
N GLY A 43 -12.77 7.01 -45.87
CA GLY A 43 -12.23 5.65 -45.71
C GLY A 43 -12.65 5.02 -44.37
N GLN A 44 -11.68 4.73 -43.49
CA GLN A 44 -11.94 4.19 -42.15
C GLN A 44 -12.03 5.26 -41.06
N GLN A 45 -11.73 6.50 -41.38
CA GLN A 45 -11.78 7.63 -40.44
C GLN A 45 -13.18 8.22 -40.36
N ARG A 46 -13.57 8.67 -39.17
CA ARG A 46 -14.87 9.27 -38.89
C ARG A 46 -14.65 10.69 -38.38
N PHE A 47 -15.27 11.66 -39.02
CA PHE A 47 -15.22 13.06 -38.62
C PHE A 47 -16.61 13.53 -38.22
N ALA A 48 -16.73 14.17 -37.05
CA ALA A 48 -17.99 14.77 -36.63
C ALA A 48 -18.27 16.03 -37.48
N LEU A 49 -19.47 16.09 -38.09
CA LEU A 49 -19.96 17.31 -38.74
C LEU A 49 -20.59 18.19 -37.63
N VAL A 50 -19.97 19.32 -37.36
CA VAL A 50 -20.40 20.24 -36.28
C VAL A 50 -20.90 21.54 -36.90
N VAL A 51 -22.11 21.94 -36.52
CA VAL A 51 -22.68 23.26 -36.83
C VAL A 51 -22.55 24.14 -35.61
N ARG A 52 -21.98 25.33 -35.80
CA ARG A 52 -21.89 26.33 -34.73
C ARG A 52 -22.09 27.73 -35.27
N PHE A 53 -22.53 28.63 -34.42
CA PHE A 53 -22.52 30.05 -34.70
C PHE A 53 -21.11 30.61 -34.71
N ASP A 54 -20.92 31.77 -35.30
CA ASP A 54 -19.65 32.50 -35.24
C ASP A 54 -19.28 32.80 -33.79
N ASP A 55 -17.97 32.82 -33.52
CA ASP A 55 -17.44 32.96 -32.15
C ASP A 55 -17.90 34.28 -31.50
N ASP A 56 -18.17 35.34 -32.26
CA ASP A 56 -18.66 36.59 -31.74
C ASP A 56 -20.15 36.57 -31.36
N ALA A 57 -20.94 35.70 -31.94
CA ALA A 57 -22.39 35.61 -31.73
C ALA A 57 -22.79 35.23 -30.29
N ALA A 58 -21.88 34.62 -29.51
CA ALA A 58 -22.17 34.20 -28.15
C ALA A 58 -21.13 34.69 -27.13
N ARG A 59 -20.36 35.73 -27.46
CA ARG A 59 -19.27 36.25 -26.61
C ARG A 59 -19.78 36.99 -25.38
N THR A 60 -20.87 37.70 -25.47
CA THR A 60 -21.48 38.43 -24.35
C THR A 60 -22.89 37.89 -24.09
N LEU A 61 -23.43 38.15 -22.88
CA LEU A 61 -24.80 37.78 -22.54
C LEU A 61 -25.82 38.43 -23.46
N ASP A 62 -25.57 39.66 -23.88
CA ASP A 62 -26.45 40.39 -24.80
C ASP A 62 -26.40 39.82 -26.23
N ALA A 63 -25.22 39.44 -26.70
CA ALA A 63 -25.08 38.74 -27.98
C ALA A 63 -25.82 37.42 -27.96
N LEU A 64 -25.67 36.63 -26.90
CA LEU A 64 -26.37 35.37 -26.69
C LEU A 64 -27.89 35.55 -26.65
N ALA A 65 -28.38 36.63 -26.00
CA ALA A 65 -29.81 36.95 -25.93
C ALA A 65 -30.42 37.29 -27.29
N ASN A 66 -29.61 37.82 -28.21
CA ASN A 66 -30.05 38.22 -29.53
C ASN A 66 -29.98 37.11 -30.58
N ILE A 67 -29.49 35.91 -30.25
CA ILE A 67 -29.44 34.77 -31.16
C ILE A 67 -30.84 34.37 -31.60
N PRO A 68 -31.13 34.29 -32.91
CA PRO A 68 -32.44 33.92 -33.40
C PRO A 68 -32.70 32.42 -33.22
N VAL A 69 -33.87 32.09 -32.64
CA VAL A 69 -34.43 30.74 -32.59
C VAL A 69 -35.53 30.65 -33.64
N ALA A 70 -35.48 29.66 -34.51
CA ALA A 70 -36.45 29.47 -35.58
C ALA A 70 -37.79 28.91 -34.98
N ALA A 71 -38.88 29.58 -35.31
CA ALA A 71 -40.23 29.12 -35.02
C ALA A 71 -40.79 28.27 -36.18
N PRO A 72 -41.68 27.29 -35.96
CA PRO A 72 -42.28 26.49 -37.01
C PRO A 72 -43.00 27.31 -38.09
N GLY A 73 -43.48 28.49 -37.77
CA GLY A 73 -44.10 29.44 -38.70
C GLY A 73 -43.14 30.27 -39.56
N GLY A 74 -41.82 29.99 -39.51
CA GLY A 74 -40.81 30.73 -40.28
C GLY A 74 -40.34 32.07 -39.65
N ALA A 75 -40.87 32.43 -38.50
CA ALA A 75 -40.44 33.60 -37.73
C ALA A 75 -39.15 33.27 -36.94
N SER A 76 -38.25 34.28 -36.79
CA SER A 76 -37.06 34.22 -35.97
C SER A 76 -37.28 35.00 -34.66
N ILE A 77 -37.24 34.35 -33.54
CA ILE A 77 -37.49 34.94 -32.21
C ILE A 77 -36.17 35.00 -31.46
N PRO A 78 -35.74 36.18 -30.95
CA PRO A 78 -34.52 36.31 -30.12
C PRO A 78 -34.60 35.43 -28.86
N LEU A 79 -33.48 34.74 -28.55
CA LEU A 79 -33.40 33.83 -27.38
C LEU A 79 -33.80 34.52 -26.05
N GLY A 80 -33.48 35.81 -25.90
CA GLY A 80 -33.85 36.58 -24.71
C GLY A 80 -35.36 36.76 -24.52
N GLN A 81 -36.17 36.60 -25.55
CA GLN A 81 -37.63 36.58 -25.44
C GLN A 81 -38.17 35.22 -24.95
N LEU A 82 -37.39 34.13 -25.17
CA LEU A 82 -37.76 32.76 -24.85
C LEU A 82 -37.16 32.25 -23.53
N ALA A 83 -36.08 32.88 -23.09
CA ALA A 83 -35.34 32.45 -21.91
C ALA A 83 -34.79 33.64 -21.10
N THR A 84 -34.61 33.42 -19.82
CA THR A 84 -33.84 34.33 -18.94
C THR A 84 -32.39 33.85 -18.94
N ILE A 85 -31.48 34.75 -19.31
CA ILE A 85 -30.05 34.51 -19.42
C ILE A 85 -29.32 35.30 -18.37
N GLY A 86 -28.43 34.68 -17.60
CA GLY A 86 -27.67 35.35 -16.56
C GLY A 86 -26.43 34.57 -16.14
N MET A 87 -25.54 35.26 -15.44
CA MET A 87 -24.39 34.63 -14.78
C MET A 87 -24.83 34.07 -13.44
N ASP A 88 -24.40 32.87 -13.17
CA ASP A 88 -24.60 32.19 -11.88
C ASP A 88 -23.31 31.49 -11.44
N THR A 89 -23.26 31.12 -10.19
CA THR A 89 -22.13 30.33 -9.65
C THR A 89 -22.57 28.90 -9.48
N GLY A 90 -21.92 28.00 -10.19
CA GLY A 90 -22.27 26.58 -10.18
C GLY A 90 -21.06 25.66 -10.00
N PRO A 91 -21.26 24.41 -9.62
CA PRO A 91 -20.18 23.42 -9.61
C PRO A 91 -19.75 23.12 -11.04
N ALA A 92 -18.45 23.19 -11.31
CA ALA A 92 -17.88 22.83 -12.61
C ALA A 92 -18.17 21.37 -12.98
N GLN A 93 -18.15 20.50 -12.00
CA GLN A 93 -18.40 19.07 -12.15
C GLN A 93 -19.11 18.52 -10.91
N ILE A 94 -20.10 17.67 -11.13
CA ILE A 94 -20.77 16.92 -10.06
C ILE A 94 -20.33 15.46 -10.18
N SER A 95 -19.35 15.09 -9.37
CA SER A 95 -18.90 13.69 -9.31
C SER A 95 -19.88 12.81 -8.52
N ARG A 96 -20.07 11.58 -8.99
CA ARG A 96 -20.91 10.59 -8.32
C ARG A 96 -20.16 9.27 -8.18
N GLU A 97 -20.42 8.59 -7.08
CA GLU A 97 -19.97 7.22 -6.84
C GLU A 97 -21.16 6.42 -6.29
N ALA A 98 -21.43 5.25 -6.85
CA ALA A 98 -22.61 4.45 -6.51
C ALA A 98 -23.92 5.28 -6.51
N VAL A 99 -24.12 6.10 -7.56
CA VAL A 99 -25.27 7.01 -7.77
C VAL A 99 -25.34 8.18 -6.78
N ARG A 100 -24.52 8.23 -5.73
CA ARG A 100 -24.47 9.32 -4.75
C ARG A 100 -23.48 10.40 -5.16
N ARG A 101 -23.80 11.66 -4.89
CA ARG A 101 -22.86 12.77 -5.10
C ARG A 101 -21.68 12.61 -4.15
N ARG A 102 -20.46 12.90 -4.63
CA ARG A 102 -19.26 12.92 -3.81
C ARG A 102 -18.48 14.22 -4.01
N ILE A 103 -17.78 14.62 -2.96
CA ILE A 103 -16.73 15.64 -2.98
C ILE A 103 -15.45 14.92 -2.58
N VAL A 104 -14.37 15.14 -3.32
CA VAL A 104 -13.05 14.57 -3.01
C VAL A 104 -12.20 15.69 -2.42
N VAL A 105 -11.65 15.44 -1.24
CA VAL A 105 -10.63 16.29 -0.62
C VAL A 105 -9.32 15.54 -0.71
N GLU A 106 -8.42 16.04 -1.54
CA GLU A 106 -7.11 15.42 -1.76
C GLU A 106 -6.05 16.15 -0.95
N LEU A 107 -5.14 15.38 -0.36
CA LEU A 107 -4.03 15.90 0.40
C LEU A 107 -2.81 14.98 0.30
N ASN A 108 -1.63 15.56 0.44
CA ASN A 108 -0.37 14.83 0.50
C ASN A 108 0.24 14.96 1.91
N VAL A 109 0.52 13.83 2.54
CA VAL A 109 1.18 13.79 3.84
C VAL A 109 2.70 13.89 3.64
N ARG A 110 3.34 14.84 4.33
CA ARG A 110 4.79 15.03 4.32
C ARG A 110 5.34 15.08 5.74
N GLY A 111 6.49 14.47 5.97
CA GLY A 111 7.18 14.53 7.28
C GLY A 111 6.58 13.66 8.38
N ARG A 112 5.50 12.91 8.11
CA ARG A 112 4.91 11.98 9.06
C ARG A 112 4.28 10.77 8.36
N ASP A 113 3.95 9.75 9.12
CA ASP A 113 3.28 8.55 8.63
C ASP A 113 1.81 8.80 8.25
N VAL A 114 1.39 8.18 7.13
CA VAL A 114 0.02 8.31 6.60
C VAL A 114 -1.02 7.72 7.55
N ALA A 115 -0.73 6.58 8.19
CA ALA A 115 -1.69 5.94 9.08
C ALA A 115 -1.96 6.80 10.33
N SER A 116 -0.90 7.34 10.95
CA SER A 116 -1.02 8.22 12.13
C SER A 116 -1.73 9.53 11.79
N PHE A 117 -1.47 10.10 10.59
CA PHE A 117 -2.16 11.29 10.12
C PHE A 117 -3.65 11.05 9.94
N VAL A 118 -4.02 9.96 9.25
CA VAL A 118 -5.43 9.63 9.00
C VAL A 118 -6.17 9.33 10.30
N SER A 119 -5.54 8.62 11.24
CA SER A 119 -6.13 8.36 12.56
C SER A 119 -6.45 9.65 13.31
N GLU A 120 -5.48 10.58 13.37
CA GLU A 120 -5.71 11.91 13.97
C GLU A 120 -6.80 12.70 13.24
N ALA A 121 -6.79 12.70 11.91
CA ALA A 121 -7.79 13.38 11.12
C ALA A 121 -9.20 12.82 11.35
N GLN A 122 -9.34 11.49 11.46
CA GLN A 122 -10.61 10.84 11.79
C GLN A 122 -11.12 11.31 13.16
N GLU A 123 -10.27 11.32 14.17
CA GLU A 123 -10.64 11.76 15.52
C GLU A 123 -11.04 13.24 15.56
N ARG A 124 -10.31 14.09 14.85
CA ARG A 124 -10.63 15.54 14.77
C ARG A 124 -11.93 15.78 14.05
N ILE A 125 -12.15 15.13 12.90
CA ILE A 125 -13.39 15.31 12.13
C ILE A 125 -14.60 14.87 12.93
N VAL A 126 -14.53 13.74 13.63
CA VAL A 126 -15.64 13.28 14.49
C VAL A 126 -15.97 14.28 15.59
N ARG A 127 -14.96 15.00 16.12
CA ARG A 127 -15.15 15.99 17.19
C ARG A 127 -15.61 17.37 16.68
N GLU A 128 -15.10 17.80 15.53
CA GLU A 128 -15.19 19.18 15.08
C GLU A 128 -16.20 19.39 13.96
N VAL A 129 -16.57 18.33 13.22
CA VAL A 129 -17.44 18.43 12.04
C VAL A 129 -18.74 17.66 12.27
N THR A 130 -19.84 18.41 12.31
CA THR A 130 -21.18 17.81 12.33
C THR A 130 -21.64 17.55 10.90
N LEU A 131 -21.72 16.30 10.51
CA LEU A 131 -22.19 15.92 9.18
C LEU A 131 -23.71 15.93 9.13
N PRO A 132 -24.34 16.49 8.08
CA PRO A 132 -25.77 16.38 7.85
C PRO A 132 -26.21 14.92 7.68
N ALA A 133 -27.47 14.62 7.97
CA ALA A 133 -28.04 13.29 7.80
C ALA A 133 -27.85 12.78 6.36
N GLY A 134 -27.34 11.55 6.23
CA GLY A 134 -27.08 10.92 4.93
C GLY A 134 -25.67 11.17 4.34
N TYR A 135 -24.87 12.01 4.98
CA TYR A 135 -23.47 12.19 4.62
C TYR A 135 -22.57 11.20 5.37
N TYR A 136 -21.55 10.71 4.72
CA TYR A 136 -20.50 9.87 5.32
C TYR A 136 -19.15 10.16 4.67
N ILE A 137 -18.10 9.93 5.42
CA ILE A 137 -16.71 10.10 4.96
C ILE A 137 -16.13 8.74 4.65
N ARG A 138 -15.48 8.64 3.49
CA ARG A 138 -14.69 7.48 3.08
C ARG A 138 -13.24 7.89 2.90
N TRP A 139 -12.36 7.13 3.51
CA TRP A 139 -10.92 7.31 3.37
C TRP A 139 -10.40 6.38 2.28
N GLY A 140 -9.73 6.94 1.28
CA GLY A 140 -9.24 6.20 0.12
C GLY A 140 -7.76 6.41 -0.15
N GLY A 141 -7.31 6.02 -1.34
CA GLY A 141 -5.94 6.20 -1.79
C GLY A 141 -4.93 5.30 -1.08
N GLN A 142 -3.77 5.85 -0.73
CA GLN A 142 -2.69 5.08 -0.08
C GLN A 142 -3.12 4.45 1.25
N PHE A 143 -3.99 5.11 2.00
CA PHE A 143 -4.50 4.60 3.27
C PHE A 143 -5.34 3.33 3.11
N GLU A 144 -6.23 3.27 2.12
CA GLU A 144 -7.04 2.07 1.83
C GLU A 144 -6.14 0.89 1.43
N ASN A 145 -5.13 1.14 0.60
CA ASN A 145 -4.14 0.14 0.21
C ASN A 145 -3.34 -0.37 1.42
N LEU A 146 -2.94 0.54 2.33
CA LEU A 146 -2.24 0.20 3.57
C LEU A 146 -3.10 -0.68 4.48
N GLN A 147 -4.37 -0.34 4.66
CA GLN A 147 -5.30 -1.18 5.43
C GLN A 147 -5.49 -2.57 4.82
N ALA A 148 -5.70 -2.64 3.50
CA ALA A 148 -5.89 -3.91 2.80
C ALA A 148 -4.64 -4.80 2.91
N ALA A 149 -3.45 -4.23 2.75
CA ALA A 149 -2.20 -4.95 2.89
C ALA A 149 -1.92 -5.37 4.34
N SER A 150 -2.20 -4.51 5.33
CA SER A 150 -2.05 -4.86 6.74
C SER A 150 -2.96 -6.03 7.14
N ARG A 151 -4.20 -6.05 6.67
CA ARG A 151 -5.12 -7.19 6.91
C ARG A 151 -4.59 -8.48 6.28
N ARG A 152 -4.05 -8.42 5.06
CA ARG A 152 -3.45 -9.60 4.40
C ARG A 152 -2.22 -10.09 5.16
N LEU A 153 -1.32 -9.18 5.57
CA LEU A 153 -0.13 -9.52 6.35
C LEU A 153 -0.50 -10.14 7.71
N ALA A 154 -1.53 -9.63 8.38
CA ALA A 154 -2.02 -10.18 9.65
C ALA A 154 -2.45 -11.67 9.56
N VAL A 155 -2.80 -12.15 8.37
CA VAL A 155 -3.12 -13.57 8.13
C VAL A 155 -1.91 -14.32 7.59
N VAL A 156 -1.22 -13.76 6.60
CA VAL A 156 -0.13 -14.44 5.89
C VAL A 156 1.09 -14.65 6.79
N VAL A 157 1.44 -13.67 7.64
CA VAL A 157 2.63 -13.78 8.51
C VAL A 157 2.48 -14.91 9.55
N PRO A 158 1.40 -15.00 10.34
CA PRO A 158 1.21 -16.12 11.26
C PRO A 158 1.15 -17.48 10.54
N LEU A 159 0.51 -17.54 9.38
CA LEU A 159 0.45 -18.77 8.58
C LEU A 159 1.83 -19.21 8.11
N ALA A 160 2.64 -18.28 7.60
CA ALA A 160 4.00 -18.56 7.17
C ALA A 160 4.88 -19.03 8.35
N LEU A 161 4.75 -18.35 9.50
CA LEU A 161 5.47 -18.72 10.72
C LEU A 161 5.06 -20.11 11.22
N ALA A 162 3.76 -20.44 11.19
CA ALA A 162 3.28 -21.75 11.55
C ALA A 162 3.82 -22.83 10.58
N LEU A 163 3.83 -22.56 9.29
CA LEU A 163 4.38 -23.48 8.27
C LEU A 163 5.88 -23.71 8.48
N ILE A 164 6.64 -22.64 8.75
CA ILE A 164 8.08 -22.76 9.08
C ILE A 164 8.27 -23.64 10.31
N PHE A 165 7.49 -23.44 11.37
CA PHE A 165 7.58 -24.25 12.57
C PHE A 165 7.29 -25.73 12.31
N VAL A 166 6.24 -26.01 11.54
CA VAL A 166 5.86 -27.37 11.13
C VAL A 166 6.99 -28.02 10.31
N MET A 167 7.56 -27.31 9.34
CA MET A 167 8.70 -27.79 8.55
C MET A 167 9.94 -28.07 9.40
N LEU A 168 10.24 -27.21 10.38
CA LEU A 168 11.33 -27.43 11.33
C LEU A 168 11.07 -28.69 12.18
N TYR A 169 9.85 -28.90 12.62
CA TYR A 169 9.48 -30.09 13.37
C TYR A 169 9.70 -31.37 12.55
N PHE A 170 9.26 -31.40 11.29
CA PHE A 170 9.48 -32.56 10.42
C PHE A 170 10.97 -32.77 10.11
N THR A 171 11.74 -31.72 9.92
CA THR A 171 13.18 -31.81 9.63
C THR A 171 13.96 -32.41 10.80
N PHE A 172 13.64 -32.00 12.03
CA PHE A 172 14.41 -32.41 13.20
C PHE A 172 13.78 -33.56 14.00
N GLY A 173 12.54 -33.95 13.68
CA GLY A 173 11.82 -35.03 14.38
C GLY A 173 11.60 -34.78 15.87
N SER A 174 11.86 -33.55 16.37
CA SER A 174 11.78 -33.21 17.78
C SER A 174 11.39 -31.76 17.99
N LEU A 175 10.52 -31.53 18.98
CA LEU A 175 10.01 -30.21 19.29
C LEU A 175 11.10 -29.25 19.86
N LYS A 176 12.05 -29.78 20.63
CA LYS A 176 13.08 -28.96 21.29
C LYS A 176 13.98 -28.21 20.31
N PRO A 177 14.67 -28.88 19.35
CA PRO A 177 15.50 -28.15 18.36
C PRO A 177 14.67 -27.31 17.42
N ALA A 178 13.46 -27.71 17.04
CA ALA A 178 12.57 -26.89 16.23
C ALA A 178 12.21 -25.58 16.95
N ALA A 179 11.83 -25.63 18.21
CA ALA A 179 11.53 -24.46 19.02
C ALA A 179 12.75 -23.54 19.25
N LEU A 180 13.95 -24.14 19.44
CA LEU A 180 15.17 -23.37 19.58
C LEU A 180 15.53 -22.57 18.32
N ILE A 181 15.40 -23.19 17.16
CA ILE A 181 15.63 -22.51 15.89
C ILE A 181 14.56 -21.43 15.66
N TYR A 182 13.30 -21.76 15.96
CA TYR A 182 12.19 -20.84 15.83
C TYR A 182 12.34 -19.60 16.71
N LEU A 183 12.99 -19.71 17.86
CA LEU A 183 13.28 -18.60 18.75
C LEU A 183 14.14 -17.50 18.10
N ASN A 184 14.89 -17.80 17.04
CA ASN A 184 15.62 -16.79 16.26
C ASN A 184 14.68 -15.78 15.57
N VAL A 185 13.43 -16.16 15.29
CA VAL A 185 12.46 -15.29 14.60
C VAL A 185 12.09 -14.05 15.41
N PRO A 186 11.60 -14.15 16.66
CA PRO A 186 11.29 -12.97 17.49
C PRO A 186 12.53 -12.12 17.76
N PHE A 187 13.70 -12.72 17.93
CA PHE A 187 14.93 -11.96 18.11
C PHE A 187 15.38 -11.21 16.86
N ALA A 188 15.25 -11.83 15.68
CA ALA A 188 15.48 -11.14 14.42
C ALA A 188 14.50 -9.96 14.25
N ALA A 189 13.24 -10.15 14.65
CA ALA A 189 12.24 -9.09 14.62
C ALA A 189 12.63 -7.91 15.51
N THR A 190 13.15 -8.12 16.72
CA THR A 190 13.60 -7.01 17.57
C THR A 190 14.67 -6.16 16.91
N GLY A 191 15.64 -6.77 16.22
CA GLY A 191 16.66 -6.05 15.47
C GLY A 191 16.11 -5.22 14.34
N GLY A 192 15.15 -5.74 13.59
CA GLY A 192 14.45 -5.00 12.55
C GLY A 192 13.67 -3.80 13.09
N VAL A 193 12.97 -3.97 14.22
CA VAL A 193 12.22 -2.88 14.88
C VAL A 193 13.18 -1.82 15.40
N VAL A 194 14.25 -2.19 16.09
CA VAL A 194 15.26 -1.26 16.59
C VAL A 194 15.89 -0.47 15.45
N ALA A 195 16.21 -1.11 14.32
CA ALA A 195 16.77 -0.43 13.16
C ALA A 195 15.80 0.59 12.54
N LEU A 196 14.49 0.29 12.48
CA LEU A 196 13.47 1.25 12.04
C LEU A 196 13.40 2.45 12.99
N LEU A 197 13.39 2.20 14.30
CA LEU A 197 13.35 3.25 15.33
C LEU A 197 14.57 4.17 15.26
N LEU A 198 15.78 3.61 15.15
CA LEU A 198 17.03 4.38 15.04
C LEU A 198 17.08 5.26 13.80
N ARG A 199 16.41 4.86 12.72
CA ARG A 199 16.32 5.62 11.48
C ARG A 199 15.09 6.51 11.39
N GLY A 200 14.21 6.53 12.39
CA GLY A 200 12.97 7.29 12.38
C GLY A 200 12.01 6.88 11.24
N LEU A 201 12.06 5.62 10.80
CA LEU A 201 11.20 5.12 9.74
C LEU A 201 9.95 4.47 10.33
N PRO A 202 8.75 4.80 9.79
CA PRO A 202 7.51 4.19 10.26
C PRO A 202 7.41 2.73 9.83
N PHE A 203 6.62 1.96 10.58
CA PHE A 203 6.25 0.59 10.18
C PHE A 203 5.35 0.64 8.95
N SER A 204 5.90 0.35 7.78
CA SER A 204 5.21 0.31 6.49
C SER A 204 4.95 -1.12 6.02
N ILE A 205 4.11 -1.27 4.98
CA ILE A 205 3.92 -2.56 4.29
C ILE A 205 5.25 -3.14 3.84
N SER A 206 6.14 -2.30 3.32
CA SER A 206 7.46 -2.69 2.85
C SER A 206 8.34 -3.20 3.98
N ALA A 207 8.25 -2.58 5.17
CA ALA A 207 8.91 -3.10 6.36
C ALA A 207 8.36 -4.50 6.73
N GLY A 208 7.04 -4.70 6.66
CA GLY A 208 6.40 -6.00 6.87
C GLY A 208 6.93 -7.09 5.92
N VAL A 209 7.08 -6.78 4.64
CA VAL A 209 7.71 -7.68 3.65
C VAL A 209 9.17 -7.94 4.01
N GLY A 210 9.91 -6.92 4.48
CA GLY A 210 11.27 -7.06 4.98
C GLY A 210 11.37 -8.05 6.15
N PHE A 211 10.42 -8.03 7.09
CA PHE A 211 10.36 -9.01 8.17
C PHE A 211 10.16 -10.44 7.68
N ILE A 212 9.29 -10.66 6.69
CA ILE A 212 9.09 -12.00 6.13
C ILE A 212 10.39 -12.55 5.53
N ALA A 213 11.10 -11.74 4.74
CA ALA A 213 12.38 -12.11 4.17
C ALA A 213 13.43 -12.38 5.26
N LEU A 214 13.50 -11.53 6.27
CA LEU A 214 14.38 -11.66 7.41
C LEU A 214 14.16 -12.97 8.18
N PHE A 215 12.90 -13.34 8.42
CA PHE A 215 12.55 -14.57 9.14
C PHE A 215 13.06 -15.81 8.40
N GLY A 216 12.95 -15.84 7.07
CA GLY A 216 13.50 -16.91 6.27
C GLY A 216 15.01 -17.09 6.45
N VAL A 217 15.76 -16.00 6.40
CA VAL A 217 17.23 -16.04 6.56
C VAL A 217 17.62 -16.39 8.01
N ALA A 218 16.91 -15.84 9.00
CA ALA A 218 17.18 -16.13 10.41
C ALA A 218 16.99 -17.62 10.75
N VAL A 219 15.92 -18.21 10.23
CA VAL A 219 15.64 -19.65 10.40
C VAL A 219 16.69 -20.49 9.69
N LEU A 220 17.06 -20.13 8.45
CA LEU A 220 18.09 -20.83 7.69
C LEU A 220 19.42 -20.92 8.45
N ASN A 221 19.88 -19.80 9.00
CA ASN A 221 21.11 -19.76 9.80
C ASN A 221 21.02 -20.68 11.04
N GLY A 222 19.87 -20.69 11.71
CA GLY A 222 19.61 -21.57 12.85
C GLY A 222 19.60 -23.05 12.46
N VAL A 223 18.97 -23.41 11.34
CA VAL A 223 18.94 -24.78 10.80
C VAL A 223 20.35 -25.27 10.50
N VAL A 224 21.14 -24.46 9.78
CA VAL A 224 22.51 -24.81 9.40
C VAL A 224 23.40 -25.05 10.61
N LEU A 225 23.28 -24.24 11.66
CA LEU A 225 24.05 -24.43 12.89
C LEU A 225 23.59 -25.67 13.66
N MET A 226 22.28 -25.85 13.81
CA MET A 226 21.73 -27.00 14.54
C MET A 226 22.04 -28.33 13.85
N THR A 227 21.98 -28.39 12.52
CA THR A 227 22.37 -29.56 11.75
C THR A 227 23.85 -29.90 11.98
N GLN A 228 24.74 -28.87 12.03
CA GLN A 228 26.16 -29.08 12.30
C GLN A 228 26.42 -29.60 13.71
N ILE A 229 25.67 -29.12 14.70
CA ILE A 229 25.77 -29.61 16.09
C ILE A 229 25.40 -31.10 16.13
N ARG A 230 24.28 -31.50 15.54
CA ARG A 230 23.84 -32.88 15.49
C ARG A 230 24.81 -33.77 14.74
N ASP A 231 25.30 -33.34 13.59
CA ASP A 231 26.26 -34.11 12.78
C ASP A 231 27.58 -34.37 13.55
N LEU A 232 28.01 -33.41 14.36
CA LEU A 232 29.17 -33.58 15.23
C LEU A 232 28.87 -34.47 16.45
N GLU A 233 27.68 -34.42 17.00
CA GLU A 233 27.25 -35.27 18.09
C GLU A 233 27.18 -36.74 17.67
N GLU A 234 26.75 -37.02 16.44
CA GLU A 234 26.66 -38.38 15.90
C GLU A 234 28.02 -38.95 15.46
N LYS A 235 28.97 -38.13 15.02
CA LYS A 235 30.24 -38.55 14.45
C LYS A 235 31.42 -38.50 15.41
N THR A 236 31.27 -37.91 16.59
CA THR A 236 32.39 -37.71 17.52
C THR A 236 31.98 -37.96 18.96
N ASP A 237 32.85 -38.62 19.72
CA ASP A 237 32.69 -38.86 21.17
C ASP A 237 33.14 -37.65 22.03
N LEU A 238 33.12 -36.45 21.46
CA LEU A 238 33.52 -35.24 22.15
C LEU A 238 32.49 -34.83 23.24
N GLY A 239 32.96 -34.22 24.29
CA GLY A 239 32.10 -33.65 25.30
C GLY A 239 31.14 -32.61 24.73
N ALA A 240 29.97 -32.43 25.34
CA ALA A 240 28.91 -31.55 24.84
C ALA A 240 29.38 -30.12 24.55
N LEU A 241 30.22 -29.55 25.40
CA LEU A 241 30.76 -28.19 25.23
C LEU A 241 31.74 -28.09 24.06
N ASP A 242 32.54 -29.14 23.85
CA ASP A 242 33.53 -29.19 22.77
C ASP A 242 32.86 -29.35 21.40
N VAL A 243 31.77 -30.14 21.33
CA VAL A 243 30.92 -30.23 20.15
C VAL A 243 30.34 -28.87 19.79
N LEU A 244 29.77 -28.14 20.77
CA LEU A 244 29.21 -26.82 20.54
C LEU A 244 30.28 -25.82 20.08
N ARG A 245 31.44 -25.77 20.78
CA ARG A 245 32.56 -24.90 20.38
C ARG A 245 33.03 -25.19 18.96
N LYS A 246 33.19 -26.46 18.62
CA LYS A 246 33.64 -26.90 17.29
C LYS A 246 32.59 -26.58 16.21
N ALA A 247 31.31 -26.82 16.48
CA ALA A 247 30.21 -26.47 15.57
C ALA A 247 30.16 -24.96 15.30
N CYS A 248 30.23 -24.14 16.35
CA CYS A 248 30.26 -22.68 16.22
C CYS A 248 31.48 -22.20 15.44
N ALA A 249 32.69 -22.73 15.74
CA ALA A 249 33.91 -22.36 15.02
C ALA A 249 33.85 -22.69 13.53
N LEU A 250 33.30 -23.86 13.17
CA LEU A 250 33.16 -24.29 11.77
C LEU A 250 32.12 -23.45 11.01
N ARG A 251 31.03 -23.01 11.69
CA ARG A 251 29.92 -22.29 11.05
C ARG A 251 30.01 -20.78 11.17
N MET A 252 30.90 -20.25 12.01
CA MET A 252 31.07 -18.80 12.20
C MET A 252 31.38 -18.08 10.88
N ARG A 253 32.35 -18.56 10.10
CA ARG A 253 32.72 -17.94 8.83
C ARG A 253 31.57 -17.96 7.80
N PRO A 254 30.93 -19.11 7.48
CA PRO A 254 29.80 -19.15 6.54
C PRO A 254 28.63 -18.25 6.97
N VAL A 255 28.23 -18.28 8.25
CA VAL A 255 27.12 -17.49 8.77
C VAL A 255 27.41 -15.99 8.71
N LEU A 256 28.64 -15.57 9.08
CA LEU A 256 29.04 -14.18 8.95
C LEU A 256 29.09 -13.71 7.49
N MET A 257 29.62 -14.57 6.59
CA MET A 257 29.69 -14.22 5.16
C MET A 257 28.29 -14.08 4.55
N THR A 258 27.36 -14.98 4.84
CA THR A 258 25.98 -14.86 4.35
C THR A 258 25.30 -13.60 4.87
N ALA A 259 25.47 -13.26 6.15
CA ALA A 259 24.91 -12.05 6.73
C ALA A 259 25.53 -10.78 6.13
N LEU A 260 26.85 -10.76 5.94
CA LEU A 260 27.57 -9.62 5.33
C LEU A 260 27.14 -9.42 3.87
N VAL A 261 27.14 -10.48 3.06
CA VAL A 261 26.75 -10.39 1.64
C VAL A 261 25.31 -9.92 1.50
N ALA A 262 24.39 -10.51 2.27
CA ALA A 262 23.00 -10.07 2.27
C ALA A 262 22.87 -8.62 2.73
N SER A 263 23.51 -8.23 3.84
CA SER A 263 23.46 -6.84 4.33
C SER A 263 24.03 -5.85 3.31
N LEU A 264 25.18 -6.13 2.71
CA LEU A 264 25.80 -5.28 1.68
C LEU A 264 24.91 -5.15 0.44
N GLY A 265 24.22 -6.23 0.04
CA GLY A 265 23.27 -6.20 -1.06
C GLY A 265 22.07 -5.25 -0.81
N PHE A 266 21.66 -5.08 0.44
CA PHE A 266 20.59 -4.16 0.82
C PHE A 266 21.05 -2.72 1.09
N VAL A 267 22.36 -2.44 1.23
CA VAL A 267 22.87 -1.08 1.50
C VAL A 267 22.44 -0.06 0.45
N PRO A 268 22.53 -0.31 -0.87
CA PRO A 268 22.08 0.66 -1.86
C PRO A 268 20.62 1.03 -1.70
N MET A 269 19.75 0.06 -1.39
CA MET A 269 18.33 0.27 -1.15
C MET A 269 18.08 1.04 0.16
N ALA A 270 18.88 0.79 1.19
CA ALA A 270 18.78 1.51 2.47
C ALA A 270 19.19 2.99 2.33
N LEU A 271 20.08 3.32 1.40
CA LEU A 271 20.57 4.67 1.13
C LEU A 271 19.85 5.39 -0.02
N ALA A 272 18.90 4.72 -0.70
CA ALA A 272 18.18 5.29 -1.82
C ALA A 272 17.47 6.62 -1.45
N THR A 273 17.51 7.63 -2.34
CA THR A 273 16.94 8.96 -2.12
C THR A 273 15.93 9.39 -3.19
N GLY A 274 15.80 8.62 -4.28
CA GLY A 274 14.89 8.93 -5.39
C GLY A 274 13.44 8.49 -5.15
N SER A 275 12.61 8.63 -6.20
CA SER A 275 11.25 8.08 -6.22
C SER A 275 11.30 6.55 -6.01
N GLY A 276 10.44 6.02 -5.11
CA GLY A 276 10.46 4.62 -4.69
C GLY A 276 11.34 4.33 -3.46
N ALA A 277 12.16 5.27 -2.99
CA ALA A 277 12.94 5.13 -1.77
C ALA A 277 12.06 4.87 -0.53
N GLU A 278 10.84 5.40 -0.53
CA GLU A 278 9.85 5.21 0.54
C GLU A 278 9.50 3.73 0.76
N VAL A 279 9.54 2.93 -0.29
CA VAL A 279 9.32 1.48 -0.24
C VAL A 279 10.60 0.73 0.08
N GLN A 280 11.71 1.09 -0.53
CA GLN A 280 12.97 0.36 -0.45
C GLN A 280 13.67 0.53 0.90
N ARG A 281 13.70 1.76 1.45
CA ARG A 281 14.39 2.08 2.70
C ARG A 281 13.89 1.28 3.91
N PRO A 282 12.58 1.23 4.21
CA PRO A 282 12.09 0.48 5.35
C PRO A 282 12.38 -1.02 5.23
N LEU A 283 12.18 -1.60 4.04
CA LEU A 283 12.47 -3.01 3.76
C LEU A 283 13.95 -3.32 4.03
N ALA A 284 14.86 -2.58 3.40
CA ALA A 284 16.29 -2.78 3.54
C ALA A 284 16.77 -2.57 4.99
N THR A 285 16.22 -1.57 5.68
CA THR A 285 16.56 -1.27 7.07
C THR A 285 16.21 -2.42 8.01
N VAL A 286 15.01 -2.99 7.85
CA VAL A 286 14.56 -4.15 8.63
C VAL A 286 15.47 -5.35 8.41
N VAL A 287 15.79 -5.65 7.14
CA VAL A 287 16.62 -6.81 6.80
C VAL A 287 18.04 -6.65 7.35
N ILE A 288 18.67 -5.49 7.15
CA ILE A 288 20.05 -5.25 7.66
C ILE A 288 20.08 -5.32 9.19
N GLY A 289 19.19 -4.59 9.88
CA GLY A 289 19.16 -4.57 11.34
C GLY A 289 18.83 -5.92 11.95
N GLY A 290 17.87 -6.62 11.35
CA GLY A 290 17.49 -7.94 11.79
C GLY A 290 18.55 -9.02 11.51
N LEU A 291 19.31 -8.93 10.41
CA LEU A 291 20.42 -9.83 10.14
C LEU A 291 21.54 -9.69 11.15
N VAL A 292 21.89 -8.47 11.56
CA VAL A 292 22.91 -8.23 12.59
C VAL A 292 22.52 -8.92 13.91
N THR A 293 21.31 -8.68 14.40
CA THR A 293 20.83 -9.28 15.64
C THR A 293 20.65 -10.78 15.52
N SER A 294 20.04 -11.28 14.46
CA SER A 294 19.83 -12.71 14.21
C SER A 294 21.14 -13.46 14.14
N THR A 295 22.17 -12.91 13.48
CA THR A 295 23.49 -13.54 13.36
C THR A 295 24.18 -13.61 14.72
N ALA A 296 24.17 -12.51 15.48
CA ALA A 296 24.75 -12.51 16.84
C ALA A 296 24.04 -13.54 17.74
N LEU A 297 22.71 -13.59 17.69
CA LEU A 297 21.94 -14.52 18.51
C LEU A 297 22.12 -15.98 18.08
N THR A 298 22.19 -16.26 16.78
CA THR A 298 22.45 -17.62 16.29
C THR A 298 23.81 -18.12 16.74
N LEU A 299 24.82 -17.27 16.79
CA LEU A 299 26.18 -17.69 17.17
C LEU A 299 26.40 -17.78 18.69
N PHE A 300 25.70 -16.96 19.50
CA PHE A 300 25.91 -16.90 20.94
C PHE A 300 24.77 -17.52 21.74
N VAL A 301 23.51 -17.15 21.43
CA VAL A 301 22.36 -17.54 22.24
C VAL A 301 21.91 -18.97 21.94
N LEU A 302 21.82 -19.34 20.67
CA LEU A 302 21.35 -20.68 20.31
C LEU A 302 22.22 -21.78 20.90
N PRO A 303 23.58 -21.76 20.83
CA PRO A 303 24.42 -22.75 21.46
C PRO A 303 24.30 -22.76 22.99
N THR A 304 24.19 -21.57 23.60
CA THR A 304 24.06 -21.43 25.05
C THR A 304 22.74 -22.03 25.54
N VAL A 305 21.63 -21.70 24.88
CA VAL A 305 20.31 -22.25 25.22
C VAL A 305 20.26 -23.75 24.96
N TYR A 306 20.87 -24.21 23.87
CA TYR A 306 20.98 -25.65 23.57
C TYR A 306 21.72 -26.40 24.68
N SER A 307 22.82 -25.82 25.22
CA SER A 307 23.59 -26.41 26.33
C SER A 307 22.77 -26.57 27.60
N LEU A 308 21.85 -25.66 27.88
CA LEU A 308 20.96 -25.71 29.05
C LEU A 308 19.90 -26.80 28.96
N PHE A 309 19.44 -27.13 27.77
CA PHE A 309 18.43 -28.17 27.55
C PHE A 309 19.00 -29.58 27.43
N ARG A 310 20.31 -29.73 27.31
CA ARG A 310 20.98 -31.02 27.28
C ARG A 310 21.26 -31.46 28.73
N ARG A 311 20.64 -32.52 29.19
CA ARG A 311 21.00 -33.16 30.44
C ARG A 311 22.46 -33.69 30.36
N PRO A 312 23.31 -33.44 31.37
CA PRO A 312 24.61 -34.11 31.39
C PRO A 312 24.38 -35.61 31.36
N PRO A 313 25.19 -36.38 30.61
CA PRO A 313 25.14 -37.83 30.69
C PRO A 313 25.30 -38.24 32.16
N ALA A 314 24.44 -39.12 32.61
CA ALA A 314 24.50 -39.62 34.00
C ALA A 314 25.92 -40.22 34.20
N ALA A 315 26.63 -39.68 35.19
CA ALA A 315 27.99 -40.12 35.57
C ALA A 315 27.94 -41.48 36.24
N ASN A 316 27.41 -42.49 35.58
CA ASN A 316 27.15 -43.78 36.23
C ASN A 316 27.50 -45.01 35.42
N ASP A 317 28.50 -44.97 34.53
CA ASP A 317 28.95 -46.19 33.85
C ASP A 317 30.48 -46.42 33.86
N ARG A 318 31.26 -45.56 34.54
CA ARG A 318 32.72 -45.79 34.70
C ARG A 318 33.14 -46.52 35.98
N ARG A 319 32.16 -46.91 36.83
CA ARG A 319 32.48 -47.68 38.06
C ARG A 319 32.26 -49.17 37.96
N SER A 320 31.76 -49.69 36.81
CA SER A 320 31.56 -51.11 36.65
C SER A 320 32.70 -51.82 35.88
N GLU A 321 33.61 -51.08 35.25
CA GLU A 321 34.80 -51.70 34.57
C GLU A 321 36.03 -51.75 35.48
N ASP A 322 36.14 -50.92 36.50
CA ASP A 322 37.28 -51.00 37.47
C ASP A 322 37.03 -51.96 38.62
N ALA A 323 35.88 -52.65 38.67
CA ALA A 323 35.58 -53.65 39.71
C ALA A 323 35.62 -55.12 39.22
N ALA A 324 36.00 -55.33 37.95
CA ALA A 324 36.10 -56.66 37.33
C ALA A 324 37.47 -56.98 36.73
N GLY A 325 38.55 -56.27 37.21
CA GLY A 325 39.93 -56.56 36.87
C GLY A 325 40.73 -57.05 38.08
#